data_75fd02b6837b49e1c3b700c9afc56ac3
#
_entry.id   75fd02b6837b49e1c3b700c9afc56ac3
#
_cell.length_a   1.000
_cell.length_b   1.000
_cell.length_c   1.000
_cell.angle_alpha   90.00
_cell.angle_beta   90.00
_cell.angle_gamma   90.00
#
_symmetry.space_group_name_H-M   'P 1'
#
loop_
_entity.id
_entity.type
_entity.pdbx_description
1 polymer ?
#
loop_
_entity_poly.entity_id
_entity_poly.type
_entity_poly.pdbx_seq_one_letter_code
_entity_poly.pdbx_strand_id
1 'polypeptide(L)'
;MIRLENGTQIGPYRVQRFIKDGLFNGNYVAACADGRPCFLKVFDWDAVPEPLRNSDTVEEIVNSRKVFHPHVISYLEDGVAELEGKRYPWLAMQFFQGQLLSELLREGRSFSGAEARALMVPVLEGLVYLQQSCGLNHNDLTPRNILLEDSPDGLVPKIIDLGHAHVDLNGEPPFPVADLNLAYAAPEALEGCFSAKSDAFSVAAILFTLLSGRSPWNISLNERDSFAEQVVQVREARRRELIWPAALHAVEPVLQNIILTGLRLDPARRPSPAQLLESLAGGVPDVEQRAASSSDKKSSAGGLTATTDGTELKKTLQRNKAQGGFADVAGMDELKTMLTQRVIWVLRDREKARKYRLLPPNGMLLYGPPGCGKTYFAEKFAEESHFNYMVVNGSDIGSTYIHGTQGKIAALFQEAAAKAPTVLCFDEFDSFVPARGSEAARHRPEEVNEFLSQLNNCAQKGIFVIGTTNRMDMIDPAVLRKGRLDLHVEIPAPDAETRKAMFAHHLKGRPLADDIDLAELAALSDGYASSDIAFIANDAALMAALADEPIAQHHLADSIRCNPSSLGPKAQRTPIGYK
;
A
#
# COMPACT_ATOMS: atom_id res chain seq x y z
N MET A 1 -2.55 1.99 -34.42
CA MET A 1 -2.82 3.15 -33.53
C MET A 1 -3.10 4.38 -34.36
N ILE A 2 -4.08 5.20 -34.01
CA ILE A 2 -4.38 6.45 -34.70
C ILE A 2 -3.36 7.53 -34.24
N ARG A 3 -2.73 8.21 -35.18
CA ARG A 3 -1.93 9.40 -34.87
C ARG A 3 -2.81 10.63 -35.04
N LEU A 4 -3.11 11.29 -33.92
CA LEU A 4 -3.90 12.50 -33.91
C LEU A 4 -3.07 13.67 -34.45
N GLU A 5 -3.68 14.44 -35.33
CA GLU A 5 -3.07 15.67 -35.86
C GLU A 5 -3.11 16.80 -34.83
N ASN A 6 -2.19 17.77 -34.98
CA ASN A 6 -2.20 18.98 -34.17
C ASN A 6 -3.53 19.73 -34.37
N GLY A 7 -4.14 20.13 -33.26
CA GLY A 7 -5.45 20.79 -33.26
C GLY A 7 -6.65 19.84 -33.06
N THR A 8 -6.45 18.52 -33.11
CA THR A 8 -7.53 17.55 -32.82
C THR A 8 -8.06 17.76 -31.40
N GLN A 9 -9.40 17.75 -31.28
CA GLN A 9 -10.09 17.90 -29.99
C GLN A 9 -10.37 16.52 -29.39
N ILE A 10 -9.93 16.30 -28.14
CA ILE A 10 -10.18 15.08 -27.36
C ILE A 10 -10.78 15.53 -26.01
N GLY A 11 -12.09 15.33 -25.84
CA GLY A 11 -12.80 15.91 -24.72
C GLY A 11 -12.59 17.44 -24.64
N PRO A 12 -12.22 18.00 -23.48
CA PRO A 12 -11.93 19.44 -23.36
C PRO A 12 -10.53 19.81 -23.83
N TYR A 13 -9.69 18.85 -24.26
CA TYR A 13 -8.27 19.04 -24.56
C TYR A 13 -8.02 19.15 -26.06
N ARG A 14 -7.13 20.11 -26.44
CA ARG A 14 -6.68 20.28 -27.82
C ARG A 14 -5.25 19.77 -28.00
N VAL A 15 -5.04 18.75 -28.83
CA VAL A 15 -3.73 18.19 -29.13
C VAL A 15 -2.82 19.26 -29.72
N GLN A 16 -1.64 19.43 -29.14
CA GLN A 16 -0.62 20.37 -29.61
C GLN A 16 0.54 19.65 -30.28
N ARG A 17 0.98 18.52 -29.74
CA ARG A 17 2.14 17.79 -30.23
C ARG A 17 2.10 16.33 -29.83
N PHE A 18 2.38 15.46 -30.78
CA PHE A 18 2.66 14.05 -30.53
C PHE A 18 4.02 13.88 -29.84
N ILE A 19 4.12 13.01 -28.84
CA ILE A 19 5.36 12.71 -28.12
C ILE A 19 5.92 11.37 -28.61
N LYS A 20 5.18 10.28 -28.39
CA LYS A 20 5.59 8.92 -28.73
C LYS A 20 4.38 7.98 -28.72
N ASP A 21 4.50 6.86 -29.42
CA ASP A 21 3.59 5.72 -29.24
C ASP A 21 3.91 5.01 -27.90
N GLY A 22 2.87 4.66 -27.16
CA GLY A 22 2.93 3.65 -26.11
C GLY A 22 2.51 2.30 -26.64
N LEU A 23 2.29 1.32 -25.76
CA LEU A 23 1.92 -0.04 -26.15
C LEU A 23 0.53 -0.08 -26.80
N PHE A 24 -0.46 0.54 -26.16
CA PHE A 24 -1.86 0.59 -26.58
C PHE A 24 -2.37 2.03 -26.70
N ASN A 25 -1.51 3.04 -26.62
CA ASN A 25 -1.88 4.43 -26.60
C ASN A 25 -0.92 5.31 -27.42
N GLY A 26 -1.40 6.47 -27.81
CA GLY A 26 -0.57 7.58 -28.25
C GLY A 26 -0.42 8.59 -27.11
N ASN A 27 0.76 9.14 -26.94
CA ASN A 27 1.08 10.15 -25.92
C ASN A 27 1.26 11.52 -26.58
N TYR A 28 0.60 12.53 -26.00
CA TYR A 28 0.55 13.88 -26.56
C TYR A 28 0.77 14.95 -25.50
N VAL A 29 1.27 16.10 -25.93
CA VAL A 29 1.06 17.36 -25.23
C VAL A 29 -0.22 17.97 -25.77
N ALA A 30 -1.14 18.34 -24.89
CA ALA A 30 -2.39 18.99 -25.25
C ALA A 30 -2.59 20.26 -24.41
N ALA A 31 -3.46 21.16 -24.87
CA ALA A 31 -3.86 22.35 -24.12
C ALA A 31 -5.20 22.11 -23.44
N CYS A 32 -5.30 22.47 -22.16
CA CYS A 32 -6.56 22.61 -21.43
C CYS A 32 -7.39 23.76 -21.99
N ALA A 33 -8.64 23.91 -21.58
CA ALA A 33 -9.51 25.00 -22.00
C ALA A 33 -8.97 26.40 -21.62
N ASP A 34 -8.19 26.51 -20.54
CA ASP A 34 -7.51 27.72 -20.08
C ASP A 34 -6.15 27.97 -20.75
N GLY A 35 -5.75 27.11 -21.68
CA GLY A 35 -4.49 27.20 -22.42
C GLY A 35 -3.28 26.57 -21.73
N ARG A 36 -3.41 26.09 -20.49
CA ARG A 36 -2.32 25.38 -19.80
C ARG A 36 -2.02 24.05 -20.49
N PRO A 37 -0.74 23.65 -20.56
CA PRO A 37 -0.38 22.35 -21.12
C PRO A 37 -0.78 21.21 -20.17
N CYS A 38 -1.21 20.10 -20.76
CA CYS A 38 -1.40 18.83 -20.07
C CYS A 38 -0.73 17.68 -20.86
N PHE A 39 -0.44 16.59 -20.15
CA PHE A 39 -0.02 15.34 -20.78
C PHE A 39 -1.28 14.50 -21.04
N LEU A 40 -1.47 14.08 -22.30
CA LEU A 40 -2.66 13.35 -22.71
C LEU A 40 -2.27 11.98 -23.29
N LYS A 41 -2.74 10.91 -22.67
CA LYS A 41 -2.71 9.54 -23.22
C LYS A 41 -4.04 9.25 -23.89
N VAL A 42 -4.01 8.75 -25.13
CA VAL A 42 -5.21 8.36 -25.90
C VAL A 42 -5.07 6.89 -26.28
N PHE A 43 -5.94 6.05 -25.75
CA PHE A 43 -5.87 4.60 -25.89
C PHE A 43 -6.65 4.15 -27.12
N ASP A 44 -6.08 3.23 -27.88
CA ASP A 44 -6.78 2.52 -28.95
C ASP A 44 -7.54 1.35 -28.33
N TRP A 45 -8.86 1.53 -28.14
CA TRP A 45 -9.70 0.52 -27.46
C TRP A 45 -9.57 -0.88 -28.06
N ASP A 46 -9.47 -0.97 -29.38
CA ASP A 46 -9.38 -2.26 -30.07
C ASP A 46 -8.03 -2.96 -29.83
N ALA A 47 -6.98 -2.18 -29.53
CA ALA A 47 -5.63 -2.68 -29.26
C ALA A 47 -5.42 -3.07 -27.79
N VAL A 48 -6.22 -2.54 -26.85
CA VAL A 48 -6.09 -2.85 -25.42
C VAL A 48 -6.51 -4.29 -25.16
N PRO A 49 -5.68 -5.15 -24.52
CA PRO A 49 -6.08 -6.51 -24.15
C PRO A 49 -7.29 -6.54 -23.20
N GLU A 50 -8.12 -7.57 -23.33
CA GLU A 50 -9.34 -7.72 -22.53
C GLU A 50 -9.08 -7.65 -21.00
N PRO A 51 -8.02 -8.28 -20.46
CA PRO A 51 -7.72 -8.18 -19.02
C PRO A 51 -7.39 -6.77 -18.50
N LEU A 52 -6.98 -5.85 -19.39
CA LEU A 52 -6.70 -4.45 -19.05
C LEU A 52 -7.90 -3.51 -19.30
N ARG A 53 -9.03 -4.05 -19.79
CA ARG A 53 -10.27 -3.29 -19.95
C ARG A 53 -11.10 -3.32 -18.68
N ASN A 54 -11.63 -2.18 -18.29
CA ASN A 54 -12.51 -2.06 -17.13
C ASN A 54 -13.79 -1.31 -17.57
N SER A 55 -14.88 -2.05 -17.84
CA SER A 55 -16.14 -1.50 -18.39
C SER A 55 -15.91 -0.69 -19.67
N ASP A 56 -15.93 0.63 -19.57
CA ASP A 56 -15.77 1.59 -20.68
C ASP A 56 -14.39 2.24 -20.73
N THR A 57 -13.47 1.87 -19.85
CA THR A 57 -12.16 2.50 -19.68
C THR A 57 -11.04 1.45 -19.55
N VAL A 58 -9.81 1.89 -19.37
CA VAL A 58 -8.65 1.02 -19.18
C VAL A 58 -8.17 1.05 -17.73
N GLU A 59 -7.53 -0.04 -17.29
CA GLU A 59 -7.09 -0.21 -15.90
C GLU A 59 -6.12 0.91 -15.46
N GLU A 60 -5.27 1.40 -16.34
CA GLU A 60 -4.37 2.52 -16.05
C GLU A 60 -5.13 3.80 -15.65
N ILE A 61 -6.27 4.08 -16.29
CA ILE A 61 -7.12 5.23 -15.93
C ILE A 61 -7.71 5.03 -14.54
N VAL A 62 -8.25 3.83 -14.27
CA VAL A 62 -8.83 3.49 -12.97
C VAL A 62 -7.81 3.63 -11.85
N ASN A 63 -6.57 3.20 -12.08
CA ASN A 63 -5.47 3.31 -11.13
C ASN A 63 -5.02 4.78 -10.96
N SER A 64 -4.92 5.54 -12.04
CA SER A 64 -4.53 6.95 -12.01
C SER A 64 -5.49 7.82 -11.18
N ARG A 65 -6.79 7.53 -11.22
CA ARG A 65 -7.81 8.24 -10.39
C ARG A 65 -7.59 8.10 -8.89
N LYS A 66 -6.89 7.03 -8.44
CA LYS A 66 -6.62 6.76 -7.01
C LYS A 66 -5.37 7.48 -6.51
N VAL A 67 -4.55 8.01 -7.42
CA VAL A 67 -3.19 8.46 -7.09
C VAL A 67 -3.14 9.97 -6.97
N PHE A 68 -2.77 10.43 -5.78
CA PHE A 68 -2.53 11.83 -5.49
C PHE A 68 -1.31 11.95 -4.56
N HIS A 69 -0.13 12.23 -5.12
CA HIS A 69 1.11 12.34 -4.37
C HIS A 69 2.11 13.28 -5.07
N PRO A 70 2.85 14.14 -4.35
CA PRO A 70 3.77 15.11 -4.96
C PRO A 70 4.83 14.48 -5.85
N HIS A 71 5.22 13.23 -5.61
CA HIS A 71 6.25 12.50 -6.35
C HIS A 71 5.69 11.44 -7.30
N VAL A 72 4.39 11.45 -7.58
CA VAL A 72 3.74 10.63 -8.61
C VAL A 72 2.97 11.55 -9.54
N ILE A 73 2.89 11.20 -10.83
CA ILE A 73 2.17 12.01 -11.82
C ILE A 73 0.71 12.19 -11.41
N SER A 74 0.23 13.45 -11.46
CA SER A 74 -1.11 13.79 -11.01
C SER A 74 -2.14 13.61 -12.12
N TYR A 75 -3.21 12.89 -11.79
CA TYR A 75 -4.43 12.78 -12.58
C TYR A 75 -5.15 14.14 -12.67
N LEU A 76 -5.69 14.48 -13.83
CA LEU A 76 -6.53 15.67 -14.03
C LEU A 76 -7.97 15.24 -14.38
N GLU A 77 -8.11 14.47 -15.45
CA GLU A 77 -9.43 14.10 -15.99
C GLU A 77 -9.28 12.91 -16.94
N ASP A 78 -10.35 12.21 -17.20
CA ASP A 78 -10.44 11.17 -18.21
C ASP A 78 -11.81 11.12 -18.88
N GLY A 79 -11.91 10.39 -19.97
CA GLY A 79 -13.15 10.18 -20.69
C GLY A 79 -12.98 9.27 -21.89
N VAL A 80 -14.00 9.24 -22.72
CA VAL A 80 -14.01 8.49 -23.99
C VAL A 80 -14.32 9.47 -25.11
N ALA A 81 -13.47 9.49 -26.13
CA ALA A 81 -13.73 10.21 -27.38
C ALA A 81 -14.16 9.22 -28.48
N GLU A 82 -15.06 9.65 -29.33
CA GLU A 82 -15.44 8.91 -30.53
C GLU A 82 -14.87 9.63 -31.76
N LEU A 83 -14.01 8.93 -32.52
CA LEU A 83 -13.42 9.44 -33.74
C LEU A 83 -13.60 8.38 -34.84
N GLU A 84 -14.16 8.78 -35.98
CA GLU A 84 -14.39 7.90 -37.11
C GLU A 84 -15.16 6.58 -36.77
N GLY A 85 -16.08 6.67 -35.78
CA GLY A 85 -16.87 5.53 -35.32
C GLY A 85 -16.13 4.54 -34.42
N LYS A 86 -14.93 4.88 -33.98
CA LYS A 86 -14.15 4.12 -32.98
C LYS A 86 -14.05 4.85 -31.65
N ARG A 87 -13.93 4.06 -30.58
CA ARG A 87 -13.82 4.55 -29.21
C ARG A 87 -12.36 4.70 -28.79
N TYR A 88 -12.04 5.84 -28.21
CA TYR A 88 -10.71 6.18 -27.69
C TYR A 88 -10.82 6.66 -26.25
N PRO A 89 -10.68 5.79 -25.26
CA PRO A 89 -10.48 6.22 -23.88
C PRO A 89 -9.25 7.14 -23.81
N TRP A 90 -9.35 8.18 -23.01
CA TRP A 90 -8.24 9.12 -22.83
C TRP A 90 -8.03 9.46 -21.37
N LEU A 91 -6.78 9.79 -21.01
CA LEU A 91 -6.32 10.17 -19.69
C LEU A 91 -5.52 11.44 -19.79
N ALA A 92 -6.00 12.50 -19.13
CA ALA A 92 -5.26 13.74 -18.98
C ALA A 92 -4.56 13.79 -17.62
N MET A 93 -3.29 14.17 -17.65
CA MET A 93 -2.43 14.28 -16.46
C MET A 93 -1.72 15.63 -16.47
N GLN A 94 -1.29 16.06 -15.30
CA GLN A 94 -0.52 17.28 -15.18
C GLN A 94 0.74 17.21 -16.04
N PHE A 95 1.01 18.28 -16.79
CA PHE A 95 2.22 18.40 -17.56
C PHE A 95 3.34 18.96 -16.68
N PHE A 96 4.44 18.24 -16.61
CA PHE A 96 5.66 18.69 -15.95
C PHE A 96 6.73 18.96 -16.98
N GLN A 97 7.39 20.12 -16.84
CA GLN A 97 8.54 20.45 -17.67
C GLN A 97 9.78 19.89 -17.00
N GLY A 98 10.37 18.86 -17.59
CA GLY A 98 11.53 18.18 -17.02
C GLY A 98 12.15 17.20 -18.00
N GLN A 99 13.19 16.52 -17.56
CA GLN A 99 13.96 15.53 -18.32
C GLN A 99 13.84 14.15 -17.67
N LEU A 100 13.78 13.09 -18.49
CA LEU A 100 13.77 11.73 -17.96
C LEU A 100 15.13 11.37 -17.35
N LEU A 101 15.10 10.67 -16.22
CA LEU A 101 16.33 10.17 -15.58
C LEU A 101 17.16 9.30 -16.54
N SER A 102 16.50 8.55 -17.43
CA SER A 102 17.16 7.74 -18.47
C SER A 102 17.89 8.58 -19.52
N GLU A 103 17.46 9.82 -19.77
CA GLU A 103 18.12 10.74 -20.70
C GLU A 103 19.40 11.28 -20.08
N LEU A 104 19.34 11.74 -18.83
CA LEU A 104 20.52 12.19 -18.08
C LEU A 104 21.59 11.09 -17.96
N LEU A 105 21.17 9.85 -17.68
CA LEU A 105 22.09 8.71 -17.63
C LEU A 105 22.73 8.42 -18.99
N ARG A 106 21.99 8.57 -20.10
CA ARG A 106 22.50 8.38 -21.47
C ARG A 106 23.46 9.49 -21.86
N GLU A 107 23.26 10.69 -21.37
CA GLU A 107 24.18 11.84 -21.56
C GLU A 107 25.46 11.70 -20.71
N GLY A 108 25.58 10.66 -19.92
CA GLY A 108 26.77 10.36 -19.11
C GLY A 108 26.83 11.13 -17.79
N ARG A 109 25.69 11.69 -17.31
CA ARG A 109 25.65 12.34 -15.99
C ARG A 109 25.91 11.31 -14.91
N SER A 110 26.87 11.59 -14.04
CA SER A 110 27.15 10.85 -12.82
C SER A 110 26.51 11.56 -11.62
N PHE A 111 26.11 10.79 -10.63
CA PHE A 111 25.47 11.28 -9.42
C PHE A 111 26.34 10.94 -8.20
N SER A 112 26.50 11.90 -7.31
CA SER A 112 27.08 11.69 -5.99
C SER A 112 26.13 10.89 -5.10
N GLY A 113 26.62 10.33 -3.99
CA GLY A 113 25.77 9.65 -3.01
C GLY A 113 24.66 10.56 -2.44
N ALA A 114 24.96 11.83 -2.21
CA ALA A 114 23.98 12.81 -1.72
C ALA A 114 22.90 13.10 -2.77
N GLU A 115 23.25 13.29 -4.03
CA GLU A 115 22.29 13.49 -5.13
C GLU A 115 21.43 12.24 -5.35
N ALA A 116 22.02 11.05 -5.35
CA ALA A 116 21.29 9.80 -5.50
C ALA A 116 20.30 9.60 -4.35
N ARG A 117 20.67 9.94 -3.11
CA ARG A 117 19.78 9.94 -1.95
C ARG A 117 18.64 10.95 -2.13
N ALA A 118 18.95 12.20 -2.49
CA ALA A 118 17.95 13.26 -2.69
C ALA A 118 16.91 12.89 -3.76
N LEU A 119 17.32 12.15 -4.81
CA LEU A 119 16.41 11.68 -5.85
C LEU A 119 15.60 10.44 -5.39
N MET A 120 16.20 9.51 -4.66
CA MET A 120 15.53 8.23 -4.39
C MET A 120 14.65 8.24 -3.15
N VAL A 121 14.83 9.17 -2.20
CA VAL A 121 13.91 9.36 -1.07
C VAL A 121 12.50 9.72 -1.56
N PRO A 122 12.29 10.77 -2.37
CA PRO A 122 10.97 11.09 -2.90
C PRO A 122 10.35 9.99 -3.78
N VAL A 123 11.17 9.25 -4.54
CA VAL A 123 10.71 8.09 -5.32
C VAL A 123 10.18 6.99 -4.38
N LEU A 124 10.91 6.70 -3.31
CA LEU A 124 10.46 5.72 -2.31
C LEU A 124 9.20 6.19 -1.57
N GLU A 125 9.06 7.47 -1.24
CA GLU A 125 7.83 8.04 -0.68
C GLU A 125 6.65 7.82 -1.61
N GLY A 126 6.82 8.06 -2.92
CA GLY A 126 5.81 7.77 -3.94
C GLY A 126 5.43 6.30 -4.01
N LEU A 127 6.40 5.36 -3.97
CA LEU A 127 6.14 3.92 -3.99
C LEU A 127 5.44 3.45 -2.71
N VAL A 128 5.85 3.94 -1.55
CA VAL A 128 5.20 3.65 -0.26
C VAL A 128 3.76 4.14 -0.27
N TYR A 129 3.51 5.32 -0.81
CA TYR A 129 2.16 5.85 -0.98
C TYR A 129 1.31 4.98 -1.92
N LEU A 130 1.84 4.62 -3.11
CA LEU A 130 1.13 3.74 -4.04
C LEU A 130 0.73 2.43 -3.36
N GLN A 131 1.64 1.82 -2.61
CA GLN A 131 1.38 0.57 -1.91
C GLN A 131 0.39 0.72 -0.76
N GLN A 132 0.61 1.67 0.15
CA GLN A 132 -0.14 1.77 1.40
C GLN A 132 -1.50 2.46 1.24
N SER A 133 -1.58 3.47 0.36
CA SER A 133 -2.79 4.27 0.18
C SER A 133 -3.64 3.83 -1.00
N CYS A 134 -3.00 3.33 -2.07
CA CYS A 134 -3.71 2.92 -3.29
C CYS A 134 -3.81 1.40 -3.45
N GLY A 135 -3.05 0.62 -2.66
CA GLY A 135 -2.96 -0.84 -2.81
C GLY A 135 -2.27 -1.27 -4.11
N LEU A 136 -1.40 -0.44 -4.67
CA LEU A 136 -0.76 -0.65 -5.97
C LEU A 136 0.75 -0.77 -5.82
N ASN A 137 1.37 -1.68 -6.57
CA ASN A 137 2.79 -1.68 -6.85
C ASN A 137 3.00 -1.11 -8.25
N HIS A 138 4.12 -0.45 -8.49
CA HIS A 138 4.41 0.16 -9.79
C HIS A 138 4.71 -0.89 -10.86
N ASN A 139 5.43 -1.95 -10.50
CA ASN A 139 5.80 -3.14 -11.29
C ASN A 139 6.73 -2.90 -12.50
N ASP A 140 6.90 -1.68 -12.95
CA ASP A 140 7.86 -1.30 -14.02
C ASP A 140 8.62 -0.02 -13.67
N LEU A 141 9.17 0.06 -12.45
CA LEU A 141 9.99 1.21 -12.06
C LEU A 141 11.37 1.15 -12.75
N THR A 142 11.62 2.12 -13.60
CA THR A 142 12.87 2.26 -14.37
C THR A 142 13.27 3.72 -14.50
N PRO A 143 14.51 4.04 -14.90
CA PRO A 143 14.88 5.43 -15.17
C PRO A 143 14.05 6.12 -16.28
N ARG A 144 13.33 5.35 -17.12
CA ARG A 144 12.41 5.88 -18.14
C ARG A 144 11.07 6.34 -17.56
N ASN A 145 10.75 5.88 -16.37
CA ASN A 145 9.50 6.15 -15.66
C ASN A 145 9.71 7.11 -14.46
N ILE A 146 10.87 7.78 -14.42
CA ILE A 146 11.17 8.86 -13.47
C ILE A 146 11.47 10.12 -14.25
N LEU A 147 10.59 11.11 -14.11
CA LEU A 147 10.76 12.47 -14.65
C LEU A 147 11.40 13.33 -13.57
N LEU A 148 12.37 14.14 -13.95
CA LEU A 148 13.07 15.10 -13.08
C LEU A 148 12.66 16.50 -13.48
N GLU A 149 11.98 17.19 -12.59
CA GLU A 149 11.57 18.58 -12.75
C GLU A 149 12.64 19.51 -12.15
N ASP A 150 13.02 20.55 -12.88
CA ASP A 150 13.93 21.56 -12.37
C ASP A 150 13.21 22.45 -11.35
N SER A 151 13.71 22.49 -10.13
CA SER A 151 13.24 23.35 -9.05
C SER A 151 14.39 24.24 -8.54
N PRO A 152 14.10 25.40 -7.92
CA PRO A 152 15.12 26.23 -7.28
C PRO A 152 15.99 25.48 -6.26
N ASP A 153 15.44 24.47 -5.61
CA ASP A 153 16.10 23.64 -4.59
C ASP A 153 16.76 22.38 -5.16
N GLY A 154 16.73 22.19 -6.48
CA GLY A 154 17.31 21.03 -7.17
C GLY A 154 16.29 20.22 -7.99
N LEU A 155 16.68 19.02 -8.38
CA LEU A 155 15.85 18.14 -9.20
C LEU A 155 14.79 17.45 -8.35
N VAL A 156 13.51 17.62 -8.70
CA VAL A 156 12.38 16.96 -8.03
C VAL A 156 11.92 15.77 -8.88
N PRO A 157 12.05 14.53 -8.38
CA PRO A 157 11.63 13.35 -9.12
C PRO A 157 10.12 13.14 -9.02
N LYS A 158 9.55 12.69 -10.15
CA LYS A 158 8.16 12.24 -10.25
C LYS A 158 8.10 10.88 -10.93
N ILE A 159 7.43 9.94 -10.31
CA ILE A 159 7.09 8.65 -10.91
C ILE A 159 6.02 8.89 -11.94
N ILE A 160 6.25 8.42 -13.17
CA ILE A 160 5.32 8.51 -14.29
C ILE A 160 4.98 7.11 -14.79
N ASP A 161 3.87 6.99 -15.50
CA ASP A 161 3.43 5.74 -16.15
C ASP A 161 2.97 4.65 -15.17
N LEU A 162 1.67 4.57 -14.98
CA LEU A 162 1.01 3.56 -14.15
C LEU A 162 0.41 2.40 -14.97
N GLY A 163 0.86 2.22 -16.23
CA GLY A 163 0.34 1.19 -17.13
C GLY A 163 0.54 -0.24 -16.65
N HIS A 164 1.55 -0.50 -15.83
CA HIS A 164 1.81 -1.79 -15.18
C HIS A 164 1.45 -1.79 -13.69
N ALA A 165 0.93 -0.67 -13.16
CA ALA A 165 0.60 -0.56 -11.75
C ALA A 165 -0.57 -1.48 -11.41
N HIS A 166 -0.35 -2.39 -10.46
CA HIS A 166 -1.33 -3.40 -10.06
C HIS A 166 -1.11 -3.82 -8.60
N VAL A 167 -2.10 -4.48 -8.01
CA VAL A 167 -1.96 -5.20 -6.74
C VAL A 167 -0.90 -6.29 -6.86
N ASP A 168 -0.55 -6.96 -5.76
CA ASP A 168 0.34 -8.12 -5.81
C ASP A 168 -0.19 -9.16 -6.80
N LEU A 169 0.68 -9.58 -7.74
CA LEU A 169 0.36 -10.56 -8.78
C LEU A 169 1.21 -11.83 -8.57
N ASN A 170 0.55 -12.97 -8.64
CA ASN A 170 1.19 -14.28 -8.58
C ASN A 170 0.65 -15.14 -9.72
N GLY A 171 1.37 -15.18 -10.83
CA GLY A 171 0.99 -15.93 -12.01
C GLY A 171 1.01 -15.08 -13.28
N GLU A 172 0.09 -15.33 -14.20
CA GLU A 172 0.02 -14.61 -15.47
C GLU A 172 -0.50 -13.18 -15.25
N PRO A 173 0.33 -12.14 -15.48
CA PRO A 173 -0.09 -10.75 -15.28
C PRO A 173 -1.03 -10.32 -16.43
N PRO A 174 -1.90 -9.33 -16.18
CA PRO A 174 -2.82 -8.81 -17.19
C PRO A 174 -2.11 -8.02 -18.31
N PHE A 175 -0.84 -7.71 -18.14
CA PHE A 175 -0.01 -6.97 -19.08
C PHE A 175 1.14 -7.84 -19.62
N PRO A 176 1.67 -7.55 -20.82
CA PRO A 176 2.76 -8.31 -21.41
C PRO A 176 4.06 -8.17 -20.61
N VAL A 177 4.58 -9.26 -20.08
CA VAL A 177 5.91 -9.30 -19.40
C VAL A 177 7.04 -8.92 -20.37
N ALA A 178 6.82 -9.10 -21.67
CA ALA A 178 7.78 -8.75 -22.71
C ALA A 178 8.13 -7.26 -22.80
N ASP A 179 7.31 -6.39 -22.20
CA ASP A 179 7.53 -4.94 -22.22
C ASP A 179 8.40 -4.45 -21.05
N LEU A 180 8.68 -5.32 -20.08
CA LEU A 180 9.50 -4.97 -18.92
C LEU A 180 10.95 -4.68 -19.31
N ASN A 181 11.52 -3.67 -18.69
CA ASN A 181 12.96 -3.44 -18.80
C ASN A 181 13.74 -4.42 -17.93
N LEU A 182 14.24 -5.49 -18.56
CA LEU A 182 14.88 -6.62 -17.92
C LEU A 182 16.10 -6.25 -17.05
N ALA A 183 16.75 -5.11 -17.31
CA ALA A 183 17.88 -4.65 -16.51
C ALA A 183 17.48 -4.22 -15.09
N TYR A 184 16.23 -3.74 -14.93
CA TYR A 184 15.67 -3.22 -13.67
C TYR A 184 14.58 -4.11 -13.08
N ALA A 185 13.98 -5.00 -13.88
CA ALA A 185 12.93 -5.91 -13.43
C ALA A 185 13.48 -6.93 -12.43
N ALA A 186 12.74 -7.22 -11.38
CA ALA A 186 13.08 -8.24 -10.39
C ALA A 186 13.07 -9.67 -11.00
N PRO A 187 13.82 -10.65 -10.45
CA PRO A 187 13.81 -12.01 -10.97
C PRO A 187 12.43 -12.64 -11.03
N GLU A 188 11.63 -12.47 -9.99
CA GLU A 188 10.27 -12.99 -9.88
C GLU A 188 9.29 -12.34 -10.88
N ALA A 189 9.54 -11.07 -11.27
CA ALA A 189 8.74 -10.37 -12.28
C ALA A 189 8.84 -11.04 -13.66
N LEU A 190 9.99 -11.67 -13.97
CA LEU A 190 10.19 -12.45 -15.20
C LEU A 190 9.36 -13.75 -15.23
N GLU A 191 8.78 -14.13 -14.11
CA GLU A 191 7.89 -15.27 -13.92
C GLU A 191 6.43 -14.85 -13.70
N GLY A 192 6.14 -13.57 -13.90
CA GLY A 192 4.80 -13.01 -13.71
C GLY A 192 4.41 -12.73 -12.26
N CYS A 193 5.37 -12.82 -11.32
CA CYS A 193 5.13 -12.54 -9.91
C CYS A 193 5.58 -11.13 -9.55
N PHE A 194 4.66 -10.30 -9.09
CA PHE A 194 4.91 -8.89 -8.76
C PHE A 194 4.43 -8.56 -7.35
N SER A 195 5.23 -7.77 -6.65
CA SER A 195 4.91 -7.29 -5.31
C SER A 195 5.71 -6.00 -5.03
N ALA A 196 5.46 -5.37 -3.89
CA ALA A 196 6.28 -4.26 -3.42
C ALA A 196 7.79 -4.61 -3.32
N LYS A 197 8.13 -5.88 -3.15
CA LYS A 197 9.52 -6.34 -3.14
C LYS A 197 10.16 -6.27 -4.53
N SER A 198 9.37 -6.39 -5.59
CA SER A 198 9.82 -6.21 -6.97
C SER A 198 10.18 -4.76 -7.25
N ASP A 199 9.38 -3.80 -6.76
CA ASP A 199 9.70 -2.36 -6.84
C ASP A 199 10.96 -2.02 -6.03
N ALA A 200 11.15 -2.63 -4.86
CA ALA A 200 12.36 -2.46 -4.06
C ALA A 200 13.64 -2.94 -4.78
N PHE A 201 13.56 -4.01 -5.58
CA PHE A 201 14.64 -4.43 -6.46
C PHE A 201 14.95 -3.37 -7.52
N SER A 202 13.91 -2.84 -8.15
CA SER A 202 14.05 -1.79 -9.17
C SER A 202 14.70 -0.52 -8.61
N VAL A 203 14.31 -0.10 -7.39
CA VAL A 203 14.94 1.01 -6.65
C VAL A 203 16.43 0.77 -6.44
N ALA A 204 16.81 -0.41 -5.97
CA ALA A 204 18.21 -0.76 -5.74
C ALA A 204 19.01 -0.82 -7.05
N ALA A 205 18.40 -1.31 -8.13
CA ALA A 205 19.01 -1.32 -9.46
C ALA A 205 19.21 0.09 -10.02
N ILE A 206 18.27 1.00 -9.78
CA ILE A 206 18.40 2.42 -10.16
C ILE A 206 19.49 3.09 -9.33
N LEU A 207 19.53 2.92 -8.02
CA LEU A 207 20.59 3.43 -7.14
C LEU A 207 21.98 2.95 -7.60
N PHE A 208 22.12 1.65 -7.88
CA PHE A 208 23.35 1.10 -8.44
C PHE A 208 23.75 1.81 -9.73
N THR A 209 22.78 2.06 -10.62
CA THR A 209 23.04 2.71 -11.92
C THR A 209 23.44 4.17 -11.76
N LEU A 210 22.76 4.92 -10.88
CA LEU A 210 23.09 6.33 -10.58
C LEU A 210 24.53 6.50 -10.12
N LEU A 211 24.97 5.60 -9.24
CA LEU A 211 26.29 5.69 -8.58
C LEU A 211 27.43 5.05 -9.37
N SER A 212 27.14 4.13 -10.30
CA SER A 212 28.15 3.41 -11.06
C SER A 212 28.16 3.71 -12.54
N GLY A 213 27.16 4.39 -13.07
CA GLY A 213 26.98 4.68 -14.50
C GLY A 213 26.56 3.47 -15.35
N ARG A 214 26.27 2.31 -14.74
CA ARG A 214 25.88 1.08 -15.46
C ARG A 214 24.82 0.29 -14.68
N SER A 215 24.03 -0.50 -15.39
CA SER A 215 23.06 -1.41 -14.73
C SER A 215 23.75 -2.50 -13.90
N PRO A 216 23.09 -3.06 -12.86
CA PRO A 216 23.60 -4.23 -12.15
C PRO A 216 23.91 -5.38 -13.12
N TRP A 217 24.96 -6.15 -12.83
CA TRP A 217 25.48 -7.24 -13.67
C TRP A 217 25.87 -6.81 -15.10
N ASN A 218 25.90 -5.50 -15.40
CA ASN A 218 26.23 -4.95 -16.70
C ASN A 218 25.44 -5.62 -17.85
N ILE A 219 24.12 -5.75 -17.63
CA ILE A 219 23.22 -6.41 -18.57
C ILE A 219 23.14 -5.54 -19.84
N SER A 220 23.61 -6.10 -20.96
CA SER A 220 23.47 -5.51 -22.29
C SER A 220 22.69 -6.49 -23.15
N LEU A 221 21.49 -6.09 -23.56
CA LEU A 221 20.59 -6.92 -24.36
C LEU A 221 20.67 -6.50 -25.82
N ASN A 222 20.61 -7.49 -26.71
CA ASN A 222 20.53 -7.23 -28.13
C ASN A 222 19.04 -7.08 -28.53
N GLU A 223 18.66 -5.98 -29.13
CA GLU A 223 17.29 -5.73 -29.59
C GLU A 223 16.81 -6.71 -30.67
N ARG A 224 17.71 -7.51 -31.28
CA ARG A 224 17.39 -8.52 -32.26
C ARG A 224 16.99 -9.87 -31.64
N ASP A 225 17.34 -10.07 -30.37
CA ASP A 225 17.04 -11.32 -29.67
C ASP A 225 15.57 -11.33 -29.24
N SER A 226 14.95 -12.48 -29.28
CA SER A 226 13.59 -12.67 -28.74
C SER A 226 13.57 -12.40 -27.22
N PHE A 227 12.42 -12.03 -26.69
CA PHE A 227 12.26 -11.82 -25.25
C PHE A 227 12.72 -13.04 -24.43
N ALA A 228 12.39 -14.26 -24.87
CA ALA A 228 12.81 -15.48 -24.19
C ALA A 228 14.34 -15.63 -24.15
N GLU A 229 15.04 -15.30 -25.23
CA GLU A 229 16.51 -15.30 -25.27
C GLU A 229 17.09 -14.23 -24.34
N GLN A 230 16.51 -13.03 -24.34
CA GLN A 230 16.93 -11.95 -23.43
C GLN A 230 16.72 -12.34 -21.95
N VAL A 231 15.63 -12.99 -21.60
CA VAL A 231 15.38 -13.51 -20.24
C VAL A 231 16.44 -14.55 -19.84
N VAL A 232 16.82 -15.44 -20.74
CA VAL A 232 17.90 -16.43 -20.49
C VAL A 232 19.21 -15.71 -20.21
N GLN A 233 19.58 -14.72 -21.04
CA GLN A 233 20.81 -13.92 -20.86
C GLN A 233 20.82 -13.19 -19.50
N VAL A 234 19.69 -12.59 -19.10
CA VAL A 234 19.55 -11.92 -17.81
C VAL A 234 19.70 -12.91 -16.64
N ARG A 235 19.05 -14.08 -16.73
CA ARG A 235 19.17 -15.13 -15.71
C ARG A 235 20.62 -15.64 -15.58
N GLU A 236 21.31 -15.82 -16.69
CA GLU A 236 22.72 -16.21 -16.69
C GLU A 236 23.63 -15.12 -16.12
N ALA A 237 23.40 -13.85 -16.48
CA ALA A 237 24.15 -12.72 -15.92
C ALA A 237 24.00 -12.66 -14.39
N ARG A 238 22.76 -12.83 -13.89
CA ARG A 238 22.45 -12.79 -12.45
C ARG A 238 22.94 -13.99 -11.65
N ARG A 239 23.30 -15.11 -12.29
CA ARG A 239 23.99 -16.24 -11.63
C ARG A 239 25.44 -15.93 -11.29
N ARG A 240 26.05 -14.94 -11.97
CA ARG A 240 27.40 -14.47 -11.70
C ARG A 240 27.39 -13.56 -10.48
N GLU A 241 28.51 -13.50 -9.77
CA GLU A 241 28.69 -12.56 -8.68
C GLU A 241 28.55 -11.12 -9.18
N LEU A 242 27.85 -10.29 -8.41
CA LEU A 242 27.69 -8.88 -8.74
C LEU A 242 29.04 -8.18 -8.59
N ILE A 243 29.59 -7.70 -9.70
CA ILE A 243 30.83 -6.94 -9.68
C ILE A 243 30.57 -5.58 -9.04
N TRP A 244 31.19 -5.35 -7.88
CA TRP A 244 31.07 -4.12 -7.14
C TRP A 244 32.03 -3.08 -7.71
N PRO A 245 31.54 -1.98 -8.33
CA PRO A 245 32.42 -0.95 -8.93
C PRO A 245 33.19 -0.16 -7.87
N ALA A 246 34.38 0.32 -8.23
CA ALA A 246 35.20 1.14 -7.33
C ALA A 246 34.45 2.40 -6.83
N ALA A 247 33.61 3.00 -7.67
CA ALA A 247 32.78 4.15 -7.29
C ALA A 247 31.85 3.87 -6.10
N LEU A 248 31.34 2.65 -5.97
CA LEU A 248 30.45 2.27 -4.87
C LEU A 248 31.18 2.06 -3.53
N HIS A 249 32.49 1.82 -3.54
CA HIS A 249 33.27 1.72 -2.29
C HIS A 249 33.44 3.07 -1.57
N ALA A 250 33.33 4.19 -2.30
CA ALA A 250 33.43 5.54 -1.76
C ALA A 250 32.08 6.12 -1.30
N VAL A 251 30.99 5.38 -1.49
CA VAL A 251 29.63 5.82 -1.15
C VAL A 251 29.34 5.48 0.32
N GLU A 252 28.42 6.23 0.94
CA GLU A 252 27.98 6.01 2.31
C GLU A 252 27.54 4.54 2.55
N PRO A 253 27.89 3.93 3.70
CA PRO A 253 27.55 2.54 4.02
C PRO A 253 26.04 2.23 3.92
N VAL A 254 25.18 3.20 4.22
CA VAL A 254 23.72 3.06 4.12
C VAL A 254 23.30 2.80 2.68
N LEU A 255 23.81 3.57 1.71
CA LEU A 255 23.50 3.39 0.29
C LEU A 255 24.05 2.05 -0.23
N GLN A 256 25.25 1.67 0.20
CA GLN A 256 25.82 0.35 -0.12
C GLN A 256 24.93 -0.79 0.38
N ASN A 257 24.46 -0.70 1.63
CA ASN A 257 23.58 -1.70 2.23
C ASN A 257 22.22 -1.80 1.52
N ILE A 258 21.64 -0.67 1.14
CA ILE A 258 20.37 -0.62 0.38
C ILE A 258 20.53 -1.34 -0.97
N ILE A 259 21.61 -1.07 -1.69
CA ILE A 259 21.88 -1.73 -2.96
C ILE A 259 22.07 -3.24 -2.76
N LEU A 260 22.91 -3.66 -1.81
CA LEU A 260 23.19 -5.08 -1.54
C LEU A 260 21.94 -5.85 -1.10
N THR A 261 21.13 -5.24 -0.24
CA THR A 261 19.92 -5.91 0.28
C THR A 261 18.77 -5.88 -0.72
N GLY A 262 18.61 -4.77 -1.46
CA GLY A 262 17.56 -4.60 -2.47
C GLY A 262 17.79 -5.46 -3.71
N LEU A 263 19.04 -5.69 -4.13
CA LEU A 263 19.39 -6.57 -5.27
C LEU A 263 19.41 -8.06 -4.93
N ARG A 264 18.99 -8.48 -3.74
CA ARG A 264 18.84 -9.91 -3.43
C ARG A 264 17.89 -10.56 -4.41
N LEU A 265 18.30 -11.70 -4.98
CA LEU A 265 17.50 -12.42 -5.97
C LEU A 265 16.25 -13.06 -5.33
N ASP A 266 16.36 -13.47 -4.05
CA ASP A 266 15.25 -13.98 -3.26
C ASP A 266 14.41 -12.81 -2.72
N PRO A 267 13.14 -12.63 -3.16
CA PRO A 267 12.27 -11.54 -2.69
C PRO A 267 11.97 -11.63 -1.19
N ALA A 268 11.99 -12.84 -0.60
CA ALA A 268 11.74 -13.00 0.84
C ALA A 268 12.81 -12.32 1.70
N ARG A 269 14.04 -12.25 1.20
CA ARG A 269 15.18 -11.63 1.88
C ARG A 269 15.38 -10.15 1.54
N ARG A 270 14.54 -9.60 0.66
CA ARG A 270 14.64 -8.23 0.18
C ARG A 270 13.84 -7.30 1.10
N PRO A 271 14.33 -6.10 1.45
CA PRO A 271 13.53 -5.11 2.19
C PRO A 271 12.36 -4.61 1.34
N SER A 272 11.30 -4.10 1.98
CA SER A 272 10.23 -3.39 1.28
C SER A 272 10.63 -1.94 0.97
N PRO A 273 9.93 -1.23 0.05
CA PRO A 273 10.16 0.20 -0.19
C PRO A 273 10.10 1.04 1.09
N ALA A 274 9.18 0.75 2.01
CA ALA A 274 9.09 1.43 3.30
C ALA A 274 10.33 1.23 4.18
N GLN A 275 10.89 0.01 4.22
CA GLN A 275 12.12 -0.28 4.95
C GLN A 275 13.35 0.38 4.31
N LEU A 276 13.38 0.47 2.97
CA LEU A 276 14.43 1.21 2.25
C LEU A 276 14.35 2.71 2.56
N LEU A 277 13.15 3.27 2.57
CA LEU A 277 12.91 4.67 2.92
C LEU A 277 13.37 4.98 4.34
N GLU A 278 12.99 4.15 5.32
CA GLU A 278 13.42 4.29 6.72
C GLU A 278 14.95 4.27 6.84
N SER A 279 15.61 3.35 6.11
CA SER A 279 17.08 3.27 6.08
C SER A 279 17.73 4.53 5.49
N LEU A 280 17.13 5.15 4.46
CA LEU A 280 17.62 6.39 3.86
C LEU A 280 17.36 7.62 4.73
N ALA A 281 16.26 7.64 5.48
CA ALA A 281 15.89 8.78 6.32
C ALA A 281 16.76 8.94 7.59
N GLY A 282 17.68 8.02 7.86
CA GLY A 282 18.65 8.14 8.96
C GLY A 282 18.46 7.17 10.13
N GLY A 283 17.59 6.16 9.97
CA GLY A 283 17.56 5.01 10.86
C GLY A 283 18.60 3.98 10.43
N VAL A 284 19.71 3.84 11.16
CA VAL A 284 20.59 2.67 11.02
C VAL A 284 19.84 1.48 11.61
N PRO A 285 19.45 0.46 10.83
CA PRO A 285 18.94 -0.77 11.42
C PRO A 285 20.10 -1.48 12.10
N ASP A 286 20.02 -1.59 13.41
CA ASP A 286 20.98 -2.27 14.30
C ASP A 286 20.88 -3.80 14.09
N VAL A 287 21.37 -4.30 12.95
CA VAL A 287 21.32 -5.74 12.60
C VAL A 287 22.68 -6.42 12.68
N GLU A 288 23.79 -5.67 12.72
CA GLU A 288 25.14 -6.30 12.75
C GLU A 288 25.89 -6.23 14.07
N GLN A 289 25.42 -5.50 15.10
CA GLN A 289 26.16 -5.44 16.38
C GLN A 289 25.79 -6.56 17.39
N ARG A 290 24.86 -7.46 17.08
CA ARG A 290 24.54 -8.61 17.96
C ARG A 290 25.32 -9.90 17.66
N ALA A 291 26.13 -9.94 16.63
CA ALA A 291 26.93 -11.11 16.29
C ALA A 291 28.37 -11.11 16.88
N ALA A 292 28.81 -9.97 17.48
CA ALA A 292 30.20 -9.82 17.94
C ALA A 292 30.40 -9.85 19.47
N SER A 293 29.35 -10.04 20.27
CA SER A 293 29.50 -10.03 21.76
C SER A 293 29.02 -11.28 22.50
N SER A 294 29.08 -12.46 21.86
CA SER A 294 28.84 -13.72 22.57
C SER A 294 29.89 -14.81 22.20
N SER A 295 31.17 -14.47 22.38
CA SER A 295 32.21 -15.49 22.61
C SER A 295 32.75 -15.24 23.99
N ASP A 296 32.20 -15.94 24.98
CA ASP A 296 32.86 -16.58 26.11
C ASP A 296 31.84 -16.96 27.19
N LYS A 297 31.48 -18.22 27.19
CA LYS A 297 31.47 -19.10 28.36
C LYS A 297 30.98 -20.50 27.98
N LYS A 298 31.96 -21.43 28.08
CA LYS A 298 31.74 -22.87 28.05
C LYS A 298 30.87 -23.32 29.25
N SER A 299 29.91 -24.22 29.06
CA SER A 299 30.06 -25.64 29.51
C SER A 299 28.74 -26.42 29.39
N SER A 300 28.89 -27.54 28.74
CA SER A 300 28.42 -28.91 29.04
C SER A 300 26.95 -29.29 28.87
N ALA A 301 26.82 -30.19 27.86
CA ALA A 301 26.13 -31.50 27.89
C ALA A 301 24.61 -31.58 27.65
N GLY A 302 24.27 -32.35 26.61
CA GLY A 302 23.06 -33.15 26.56
C GLY A 302 22.23 -32.99 25.28
N GLY A 303 22.46 -33.92 24.34
CA GLY A 303 21.88 -33.95 23.00
C GLY A 303 20.37 -34.13 22.91
N LEU A 304 19.86 -33.78 21.80
CA LEU A 304 19.10 -34.60 20.86
C LEU A 304 18.52 -33.73 19.75
N THR A 305 18.80 -34.17 18.55
CA THR A 305 18.39 -33.66 17.27
C THR A 305 16.88 -33.51 17.12
N ALA A 306 16.42 -32.31 16.66
CA ALA A 306 15.26 -32.16 15.80
C ALA A 306 15.42 -30.87 14.99
N THR A 307 15.71 -31.05 13.72
CA THR A 307 15.65 -30.01 12.70
C THR A 307 14.21 -29.55 12.52
N THR A 308 13.91 -28.32 12.95
CA THR A 308 12.70 -27.61 12.54
C THR A 308 13.13 -26.30 11.93
N ASP A 309 13.00 -26.27 10.61
CA ASP A 309 13.14 -25.08 9.78
C ASP A 309 11.99 -24.12 10.11
N GLY A 310 12.23 -23.22 11.06
CA GLY A 310 11.27 -22.22 11.52
C GLY A 310 11.50 -20.91 10.80
N THR A 311 10.78 -20.69 9.70
CA THR A 311 10.70 -19.38 9.06
C THR A 311 9.93 -18.43 10.01
N GLU A 312 10.66 -17.59 10.75
CA GLU A 312 10.07 -16.54 11.60
C GLU A 312 9.29 -15.54 10.73
N LEU A 313 7.96 -15.53 10.90
CA LEU A 313 7.12 -14.45 10.44
C LEU A 313 7.52 -13.17 11.21
N LYS A 314 8.11 -12.20 10.52
CA LYS A 314 8.33 -10.86 11.09
C LYS A 314 6.99 -10.17 11.24
N LYS A 315 6.42 -10.22 12.43
CA LYS A 315 5.23 -9.48 12.84
C LYS A 315 5.64 -8.16 13.46
N THR A 316 4.97 -7.11 13.03
CA THR A 316 5.07 -5.78 13.65
C THR A 316 4.40 -5.85 15.01
N LEU A 317 5.18 -6.09 16.06
CA LEU A 317 4.75 -5.96 17.44
C LEU A 317 4.82 -4.50 17.83
N GLN A 318 3.71 -3.79 17.73
CA GLN A 318 3.57 -2.54 18.43
C GLN A 318 3.38 -2.85 19.93
N ARG A 319 4.41 -2.56 20.73
CA ARG A 319 4.25 -2.44 22.18
C ARG A 319 3.50 -1.13 22.42
N ASN A 320 2.22 -1.22 22.77
CA ASN A 320 1.44 -0.06 23.15
C ASN A 320 2.06 0.59 24.40
N LYS A 321 2.78 1.70 24.20
CA LYS A 321 2.81 2.75 25.23
C LYS A 321 1.39 3.30 25.25
N ALA A 322 0.73 3.24 26.41
CA ALA A 322 -0.62 3.77 26.60
C ALA A 322 -0.72 5.19 26.01
N GLN A 323 -1.27 5.27 24.79
CA GLN A 323 -1.63 6.51 24.12
C GLN A 323 -3.15 6.48 24.08
N GLY A 324 -3.79 7.57 24.18
CA GLY A 324 -5.21 7.91 24.11
C GLY A 324 -6.32 6.84 24.16
N GLY A 325 -6.11 5.63 23.67
CA GLY A 325 -7.12 4.58 23.62
C GLY A 325 -8.39 5.04 22.91
N PHE A 326 -9.57 4.79 23.48
CA PHE A 326 -10.85 5.25 22.95
C PHE A 326 -11.04 6.78 22.94
N ALA A 327 -10.21 7.54 23.65
CA ALA A 327 -10.22 8.99 23.58
C ALA A 327 -9.78 9.53 22.22
N ASP A 328 -8.96 8.76 21.48
CA ASP A 328 -8.52 9.12 20.12
C ASP A 328 -9.57 8.78 19.04
N VAL A 329 -10.60 8.01 19.37
CA VAL A 329 -11.68 7.64 18.44
C VAL A 329 -12.78 8.69 18.51
N ALA A 330 -13.03 9.39 17.41
CA ALA A 330 -14.12 10.36 17.33
C ALA A 330 -15.49 9.65 17.26
N GLY A 331 -16.46 10.11 18.04
CA GLY A 331 -17.83 9.57 18.07
C GLY A 331 -17.92 8.14 18.62
N MET A 332 -18.97 7.41 18.27
CA MET A 332 -19.25 6.01 18.66
C MET A 332 -19.30 5.78 20.19
N ASP A 333 -19.76 6.76 20.98
CA ASP A 333 -19.66 6.73 22.44
C ASP A 333 -20.50 5.59 23.09
N GLU A 334 -21.64 5.26 22.51
CA GLU A 334 -22.45 4.12 22.94
C GLU A 334 -21.70 2.79 22.73
N LEU A 335 -21.04 2.64 21.57
CA LEU A 335 -20.24 1.46 21.24
C LEU A 335 -19.04 1.33 22.18
N LYS A 336 -18.28 2.40 22.39
CA LYS A 336 -17.15 2.45 23.32
C LYS A 336 -17.58 2.07 24.73
N THR A 337 -18.68 2.64 25.20
CA THR A 337 -19.24 2.33 26.52
C THR A 337 -19.65 0.85 26.64
N MET A 338 -20.33 0.33 25.63
CA MET A 338 -20.74 -1.06 25.58
C MET A 338 -19.53 -2.01 25.61
N LEU A 339 -18.52 -1.76 24.78
CA LEU A 339 -17.30 -2.56 24.73
C LEU A 339 -16.49 -2.47 26.04
N THR A 340 -16.39 -1.29 26.63
CA THR A 340 -15.70 -1.10 27.92
C THR A 340 -16.37 -1.91 29.01
N GLN A 341 -17.70 -1.84 29.11
CA GLN A 341 -18.46 -2.51 30.18
C GLN A 341 -18.60 -4.02 29.97
N ARG A 342 -18.81 -4.48 28.73
CA ARG A 342 -19.15 -5.90 28.48
C ARG A 342 -17.96 -6.75 28.04
N VAL A 343 -16.92 -6.13 27.51
CA VAL A 343 -15.77 -6.86 26.97
C VAL A 343 -14.50 -6.54 27.75
N ILE A 344 -14.07 -5.29 27.74
CA ILE A 344 -12.79 -4.89 28.35
C ILE A 344 -12.79 -5.20 29.84
N TRP A 345 -13.87 -4.87 30.56
CA TRP A 345 -13.97 -5.16 31.98
C TRP A 345 -13.83 -6.68 32.28
N VAL A 346 -14.52 -7.54 31.52
CA VAL A 346 -14.45 -9.01 31.69
C VAL A 346 -13.06 -9.56 31.40
N LEU A 347 -12.39 -8.98 30.39
CA LEU A 347 -11.04 -9.40 30.00
C LEU A 347 -9.97 -8.96 31.00
N ARG A 348 -10.14 -7.80 31.65
CA ARG A 348 -9.18 -7.22 32.61
C ARG A 348 -9.33 -7.77 34.01
N ASP A 349 -10.56 -7.87 34.53
CA ASP A 349 -10.84 -8.34 35.91
C ASP A 349 -11.22 -9.82 35.93
N ARG A 350 -10.23 -10.68 35.67
CA ARG A 350 -10.40 -12.14 35.63
C ARG A 350 -10.87 -12.75 36.95
N GLU A 351 -10.52 -12.16 38.09
CA GLU A 351 -10.95 -12.66 39.41
C GLU A 351 -12.46 -12.48 39.61
N LYS A 352 -12.96 -11.27 39.35
CA LYS A 352 -14.38 -11.01 39.40
C LYS A 352 -15.14 -11.81 38.36
N ALA A 353 -14.63 -11.88 37.11
CA ALA A 353 -15.26 -12.70 36.06
C ALA A 353 -15.40 -14.16 36.50
N ARG A 354 -14.37 -14.76 37.10
CA ARG A 354 -14.41 -16.11 37.65
C ARG A 354 -15.43 -16.24 38.79
N LYS A 355 -15.49 -15.27 39.72
CA LYS A 355 -16.45 -15.26 40.85
C LYS A 355 -17.89 -15.32 40.35
N TYR A 356 -18.20 -14.60 39.26
CA TYR A 356 -19.53 -14.56 38.66
C TYR A 356 -19.72 -15.62 37.55
N ARG A 357 -18.72 -16.49 37.31
CA ARG A 357 -18.69 -17.51 36.23
C ARG A 357 -18.95 -16.91 34.85
N LEU A 358 -18.46 -15.69 34.62
CA LEU A 358 -18.55 -15.03 33.31
C LEU A 358 -17.51 -15.64 32.37
N LEU A 359 -17.96 -15.97 31.17
CA LEU A 359 -17.06 -16.38 30.09
C LEU A 359 -16.72 -15.14 29.26
N PRO A 360 -15.42 -14.78 29.13
CA PRO A 360 -15.04 -13.69 28.25
C PRO A 360 -15.34 -14.10 26.80
N PRO A 361 -15.79 -13.16 25.96
CA PRO A 361 -15.98 -13.43 24.54
C PRO A 361 -14.64 -13.77 23.87
N ASN A 362 -14.66 -14.67 22.89
CA ASN A 362 -13.46 -15.07 22.15
C ASN A 362 -13.00 -14.01 21.14
N GLY A 363 -13.93 -13.22 20.62
CA GLY A 363 -13.58 -12.17 19.68
C GLY A 363 -14.78 -11.39 19.17
N MET A 364 -14.48 -10.44 18.28
CA MET A 364 -15.48 -9.63 17.58
C MET A 364 -15.16 -9.49 16.09
N LEU A 365 -16.21 -9.31 15.30
CA LEU A 365 -16.14 -8.92 13.90
C LEU A 365 -16.54 -7.45 13.77
N LEU A 366 -15.64 -6.62 13.23
CA LEU A 366 -15.90 -5.24 12.83
C LEU A 366 -16.23 -5.23 11.35
N TYR A 367 -17.43 -4.79 10.99
CA TYR A 367 -17.87 -4.74 9.60
C TYR A 367 -18.44 -3.36 9.26
N GLY A 368 -18.50 -3.01 7.97
CA GLY A 368 -19.02 -1.74 7.51
C GLY A 368 -18.30 -1.22 6.27
N PRO A 369 -18.65 -0.02 5.78
CA PRO A 369 -18.08 0.54 4.56
C PRO A 369 -16.55 0.66 4.60
N PRO A 370 -15.86 0.63 3.44
CA PRO A 370 -14.42 0.87 3.38
C PRO A 370 -14.06 2.27 3.88
N GLY A 371 -12.84 2.45 4.38
CA GLY A 371 -12.37 3.76 4.84
C GLY A 371 -12.97 4.31 6.14
N CYS A 372 -13.88 3.57 6.81
CA CYS A 372 -14.54 4.03 8.05
C CYS A 372 -13.73 3.73 9.34
N GLY A 373 -12.46 3.33 9.25
CA GLY A 373 -11.56 3.22 10.40
C GLY A 373 -11.68 1.94 11.22
N LYS A 374 -12.15 0.81 10.66
CA LYS A 374 -12.30 -0.47 11.36
C LYS A 374 -11.00 -0.97 12.00
N THR A 375 -9.90 -0.97 11.24
CA THR A 375 -8.58 -1.41 11.71
C THR A 375 -8.02 -0.46 12.76
N TYR A 376 -8.21 0.86 12.58
CA TYR A 376 -7.87 1.88 13.58
C TYR A 376 -8.66 1.68 14.89
N PHE A 377 -9.96 1.37 14.80
CA PHE A 377 -10.78 1.08 15.97
C PHE A 377 -10.28 -0.17 16.72
N ALA A 378 -9.86 -1.22 16.00
CA ALA A 378 -9.28 -2.43 16.61
C ALA A 378 -7.97 -2.13 17.37
N GLU A 379 -7.12 -1.27 16.81
CA GLU A 379 -5.90 -0.81 17.48
C GLU A 379 -6.23 -0.03 18.76
N LYS A 380 -7.15 0.93 18.69
CA LYS A 380 -7.56 1.74 19.85
C LYS A 380 -8.29 0.92 20.93
N PHE A 381 -9.00 -0.13 20.53
CA PHE A 381 -9.54 -1.12 21.46
C PHE A 381 -8.42 -1.86 22.21
N ALA A 382 -7.35 -2.25 21.53
CA ALA A 382 -6.22 -2.92 22.17
C ALA A 382 -5.48 -1.97 23.15
N GLU A 383 -5.31 -0.71 22.78
CA GLU A 383 -4.77 0.33 23.68
C GLU A 383 -5.64 0.50 24.92
N GLU A 384 -6.97 0.65 24.76
CA GLU A 384 -7.93 0.83 25.86
C GLU A 384 -7.95 -0.37 26.80
N SER A 385 -7.85 -1.59 26.24
CA SER A 385 -7.80 -2.84 27.02
C SER A 385 -6.43 -3.07 27.68
N HIS A 386 -5.39 -2.35 27.29
CA HIS A 386 -3.98 -2.55 27.68
C HIS A 386 -3.44 -3.93 27.26
N PHE A 387 -3.89 -4.44 26.14
CA PHE A 387 -3.45 -5.70 25.56
C PHE A 387 -2.38 -5.45 24.50
N ASN A 388 -1.54 -6.46 24.27
CA ASN A 388 -0.64 -6.44 23.12
C ASN A 388 -1.47 -6.48 21.84
N TYR A 389 -1.07 -5.74 20.81
CA TYR A 389 -1.76 -5.68 19.53
C TYR A 389 -0.93 -6.38 18.45
N MET A 390 -1.54 -7.32 17.73
CA MET A 390 -0.94 -8.03 16.61
C MET A 390 -1.88 -7.95 15.42
N VAL A 391 -1.44 -7.37 14.31
CA VAL A 391 -2.18 -7.32 13.04
C VAL A 391 -1.67 -8.39 12.10
N VAL A 392 -2.59 -9.02 11.38
CA VAL A 392 -2.33 -10.04 10.36
C VAL A 392 -3.13 -9.67 9.13
N ASN A 393 -2.44 -9.43 8.02
CA ASN A 393 -3.05 -9.19 6.72
C ASN A 393 -3.18 -10.50 5.94
N GLY A 394 -4.14 -10.59 5.00
CA GLY A 394 -4.33 -11.77 4.16
C GLY A 394 -3.07 -12.22 3.43
N SER A 395 -2.24 -11.25 3.00
CA SER A 395 -0.93 -11.46 2.38
C SER A 395 0.09 -12.18 3.28
N ASP A 396 -0.01 -12.03 4.60
CA ASP A 396 0.97 -12.60 5.54
C ASP A 396 0.85 -14.13 5.67
N ILE A 397 -0.31 -14.68 5.36
CA ILE A 397 -0.60 -16.12 5.44
C ILE A 397 -0.51 -16.79 4.07
N GLY A 398 -0.80 -16.06 2.98
CA GLY A 398 -0.99 -16.57 1.62
C GLY A 398 0.27 -16.89 0.82
N SER A 399 1.49 -16.84 1.34
CA SER A 399 2.70 -17.10 0.54
C SER A 399 3.20 -18.55 0.64
N THR A 400 3.13 -19.22 -0.50
CA THR A 400 3.92 -20.37 -0.97
C THR A 400 3.88 -21.69 -0.17
N TYR A 401 3.24 -22.66 -0.79
CA TYR A 401 3.11 -24.11 -0.53
C TYR A 401 1.79 -24.55 0.06
N ILE A 402 1.09 -25.38 -0.70
CA ILE A 402 -0.25 -25.94 -0.45
C ILE A 402 -0.37 -26.74 0.87
N HIS A 403 0.71 -27.02 1.58
CA HIS A 403 0.73 -27.76 2.86
C HIS A 403 1.37 -27.00 4.04
N GLY A 404 1.73 -25.70 3.88
CA GLY A 404 2.39 -24.92 4.95
C GLY A 404 1.48 -23.98 5.74
N THR A 405 0.30 -23.66 5.23
CA THR A 405 -0.57 -22.57 5.76
C THR A 405 -1.22 -22.94 7.09
N GLN A 406 -1.58 -24.22 7.31
CA GLN A 406 -2.11 -24.70 8.59
C GLN A 406 -1.11 -24.52 9.74
N GLY A 407 0.16 -24.87 9.51
CA GLY A 407 1.23 -24.69 10.50
C GLY A 407 1.46 -23.21 10.84
N LYS A 408 1.31 -22.32 9.88
CA LYS A 408 1.46 -20.87 10.08
C LYS A 408 0.33 -20.29 10.94
N ILE A 409 -0.93 -20.71 10.70
CA ILE A 409 -2.08 -20.30 11.51
C ILE A 409 -1.89 -20.77 12.96
N ALA A 410 -1.53 -22.03 13.16
CA ALA A 410 -1.27 -22.57 14.50
C ALA A 410 -0.12 -21.83 15.21
N ALA A 411 1.00 -21.58 14.52
CA ALA A 411 2.14 -20.83 15.05
C ALA A 411 1.76 -19.38 15.43
N LEU A 412 0.89 -18.74 14.64
CA LEU A 412 0.38 -17.39 14.90
C LEU A 412 -0.40 -17.33 16.22
N PHE A 413 -1.31 -18.29 16.45
CA PHE A 413 -2.08 -18.37 17.69
C PHE A 413 -1.20 -18.77 18.88
N GLN A 414 -0.17 -19.60 18.69
CA GLN A 414 0.81 -19.91 19.73
C GLN A 414 1.62 -18.68 20.13
N GLU A 415 2.08 -17.88 19.17
CA GLU A 415 2.81 -16.63 19.45
C GLU A 415 1.93 -15.62 20.16
N ALA A 416 0.66 -15.47 19.73
CA ALA A 416 -0.31 -14.60 20.40
C ALA A 416 -0.55 -15.05 21.85
N ALA A 417 -0.63 -16.37 22.10
CA ALA A 417 -0.76 -16.92 23.44
C ALA A 417 0.49 -16.69 24.32
N ALA A 418 1.68 -16.83 23.75
CA ALA A 418 2.93 -16.56 24.47
C ALA A 418 3.07 -15.09 24.90
N LYS A 419 2.39 -14.19 24.19
CA LYS A 419 2.37 -12.74 24.46
C LYS A 419 1.08 -12.28 25.12
N ALA A 420 0.26 -13.21 25.63
CA ALA A 420 -1.01 -12.88 26.27
C ALA A 420 -0.84 -11.92 27.46
N PRO A 421 -1.76 -10.97 27.70
CA PRO A 421 -3.00 -10.79 26.97
C PRO A 421 -2.78 -10.08 25.61
N THR A 422 -3.38 -10.60 24.53
CA THR A 422 -3.14 -10.14 23.18
C THR A 422 -4.45 -9.96 22.41
N VAL A 423 -4.60 -8.85 21.71
CA VAL A 423 -5.58 -8.65 20.64
C VAL A 423 -4.93 -9.09 19.32
N LEU A 424 -5.51 -10.10 18.69
CA LEU A 424 -5.09 -10.61 17.40
C LEU A 424 -6.08 -10.13 16.34
N CYS A 425 -5.67 -9.14 15.54
CA CYS A 425 -6.49 -8.51 14.53
C CYS A 425 -6.19 -9.11 13.15
N PHE A 426 -7.22 -9.60 12.48
CA PHE A 426 -7.17 -10.05 11.08
C PHE A 426 -7.84 -9.00 10.20
N ASP A 427 -7.06 -8.29 9.43
CA ASP A 427 -7.58 -7.31 8.47
C ASP A 427 -8.01 -8.03 7.18
N GLU A 428 -9.08 -7.54 6.52
CA GLU A 428 -9.72 -8.22 5.40
C GLU A 428 -10.07 -9.69 5.72
N PHE A 429 -10.79 -9.88 6.80
CA PHE A 429 -11.11 -11.18 7.37
C PHE A 429 -11.78 -12.17 6.41
N ASP A 430 -12.51 -11.66 5.42
CA ASP A 430 -13.12 -12.44 4.34
C ASP A 430 -12.09 -13.17 3.46
N SER A 431 -10.85 -12.71 3.43
CA SER A 431 -9.74 -13.39 2.75
C SER A 431 -9.26 -14.65 3.48
N PHE A 432 -9.43 -14.72 4.81
CA PHE A 432 -9.02 -15.87 5.65
C PHE A 432 -10.07 -16.96 5.73
N VAL A 433 -11.33 -16.57 5.77
CA VAL A 433 -12.47 -17.50 5.97
C VAL A 433 -13.61 -17.19 4.98
N PRO A 434 -13.37 -17.39 3.69
CA PRO A 434 -14.35 -17.10 2.65
C PRO A 434 -15.59 -17.99 2.78
N ALA A 435 -16.75 -17.46 2.37
CA ALA A 435 -18.03 -18.16 2.41
C ALA A 435 -17.99 -19.50 1.66
N ARG A 436 -18.59 -20.54 2.22
CA ARG A 436 -18.69 -21.87 1.61
C ARG A 436 -19.41 -21.77 0.27
N GLY A 437 -18.78 -22.29 -0.79
CA GLY A 437 -19.32 -22.24 -2.16
C GLY A 437 -18.64 -21.21 -3.06
N SER A 438 -17.85 -20.29 -2.53
CA SER A 438 -16.97 -19.45 -3.30
C SER A 438 -15.81 -20.25 -3.91
N GLU A 439 -15.25 -19.81 -5.03
CA GLU A 439 -14.04 -20.45 -5.61
C GLU A 439 -12.88 -20.46 -4.61
N ALA A 440 -12.69 -19.38 -3.87
CA ALA A 440 -11.67 -19.26 -2.83
C ALA A 440 -11.81 -20.32 -1.73
N ALA A 441 -13.04 -20.64 -1.30
CA ALA A 441 -13.29 -21.67 -0.28
C ALA A 441 -13.04 -23.10 -0.79
N ARG A 442 -13.22 -23.35 -2.11
CA ARG A 442 -12.98 -24.68 -2.69
C ARG A 442 -11.53 -25.08 -2.69
N HIS A 443 -10.63 -24.13 -2.72
CA HIS A 443 -9.17 -24.37 -2.77
C HIS A 443 -8.50 -24.41 -1.40
N ARG A 444 -9.20 -24.01 -0.28
CA ARG A 444 -8.60 -23.88 1.06
C ARG A 444 -9.47 -24.44 2.22
N PRO A 445 -10.12 -25.58 2.09
CA PRO A 445 -11.03 -26.08 3.14
C PRO A 445 -10.31 -26.43 4.45
N GLU A 446 -9.07 -26.88 4.36
CA GLU A 446 -8.26 -27.29 5.52
C GLU A 446 -7.79 -26.10 6.33
N GLU A 447 -7.44 -24.98 5.67
CA GLU A 447 -7.02 -23.73 6.30
C GLU A 447 -8.16 -23.11 7.11
N VAL A 448 -9.35 -23.05 6.51
CA VAL A 448 -10.56 -22.58 7.17
C VAL A 448 -10.89 -23.43 8.41
N ASN A 449 -10.76 -24.75 8.31
CA ASN A 449 -11.02 -25.65 9.43
C ASN A 449 -10.00 -25.47 10.57
N GLU A 450 -8.71 -25.30 10.25
CA GLU A 450 -7.68 -25.01 11.24
C GLU A 450 -7.95 -23.68 11.94
N PHE A 451 -8.28 -22.63 11.17
CA PHE A 451 -8.64 -21.33 11.72
C PHE A 451 -9.84 -21.43 12.67
N LEU A 452 -10.89 -22.13 12.25
CA LEU A 452 -12.08 -22.39 13.09
C LEU A 452 -11.73 -23.15 14.38
N SER A 453 -10.77 -24.09 14.30
CA SER A 453 -10.27 -24.82 15.46
C SER A 453 -9.53 -23.91 16.44
N GLN A 454 -8.67 -23.02 15.94
CA GLN A 454 -7.90 -22.09 16.77
C GLN A 454 -8.78 -21.01 17.42
N LEU A 455 -9.87 -20.58 16.77
CA LEU A 455 -10.83 -19.64 17.35
C LEU A 455 -11.53 -20.19 18.59
N ASN A 456 -11.69 -21.51 18.66
CA ASN A 456 -12.28 -22.12 19.85
C ASN A 456 -11.34 -21.91 21.05
N ASN A 457 -11.89 -21.40 22.17
CA ASN A 457 -11.16 -21.20 23.43
C ASN A 457 -10.02 -20.15 23.40
N CYS A 458 -10.00 -19.23 22.44
CA CYS A 458 -9.01 -18.14 22.37
C CYS A 458 -8.97 -17.32 23.67
N ALA A 459 -10.11 -16.97 24.23
CA ALA A 459 -10.18 -16.20 25.47
C ALA A 459 -9.53 -16.91 26.66
N GLN A 460 -9.60 -18.26 26.72
CA GLN A 460 -8.91 -19.05 27.77
C GLN A 460 -7.39 -18.97 27.62
N LYS A 461 -6.88 -18.84 26.39
CA LYS A 461 -5.46 -18.64 26.08
C LYS A 461 -5.01 -17.19 26.27
N GLY A 462 -5.92 -16.28 26.64
CA GLY A 462 -5.63 -14.86 26.80
C GLY A 462 -5.55 -14.10 25.47
N ILE A 463 -6.17 -14.65 24.43
CA ILE A 463 -6.24 -14.04 23.09
C ILE A 463 -7.66 -13.53 22.87
N PHE A 464 -7.79 -12.29 22.42
CA PHE A 464 -9.03 -11.73 21.91
C PHE A 464 -8.89 -11.50 20.41
N VAL A 465 -9.73 -12.15 19.60
CA VAL A 465 -9.64 -12.07 18.15
C VAL A 465 -10.54 -10.98 17.61
N ILE A 466 -10.01 -10.12 16.73
CA ILE A 466 -10.79 -9.12 15.99
C ILE A 466 -10.64 -9.41 14.50
N GLY A 467 -11.76 -9.59 13.80
CA GLY A 467 -11.81 -9.60 12.35
C GLY A 467 -12.32 -8.27 11.83
N THR A 468 -11.74 -7.71 10.76
CA THR A 468 -12.30 -6.55 10.06
C THR A 468 -12.70 -6.95 8.64
N THR A 469 -13.84 -6.48 8.15
CA THR A 469 -14.28 -6.75 6.77
C THR A 469 -15.16 -5.63 6.22
N ASN A 470 -15.10 -5.44 4.91
CA ASN A 470 -16.04 -4.61 4.17
C ASN A 470 -17.22 -5.44 3.63
N ARG A 471 -17.13 -6.79 3.68
CA ARG A 471 -18.04 -7.72 3.01
C ARG A 471 -18.44 -8.87 3.94
N MET A 472 -19.32 -8.58 4.89
CA MET A 472 -19.80 -9.59 5.86
C MET A 472 -20.49 -10.79 5.19
N ASP A 473 -21.09 -10.58 4.02
CA ASP A 473 -21.73 -11.60 3.19
C ASP A 473 -20.75 -12.64 2.63
N MET A 474 -19.47 -12.31 2.54
CA MET A 474 -18.43 -13.18 2.00
C MET A 474 -17.71 -14.03 3.05
N ILE A 475 -18.11 -13.94 4.32
CA ILE A 475 -17.51 -14.71 5.42
C ILE A 475 -18.27 -16.04 5.63
N ASP A 476 -17.54 -17.13 5.93
CA ASP A 476 -18.16 -18.41 6.33
C ASP A 476 -19.04 -18.22 7.59
N PRO A 477 -20.34 -18.50 7.52
CA PRO A 477 -21.24 -18.36 8.67
C PRO A 477 -20.82 -19.17 9.91
N ALA A 478 -19.97 -20.18 9.74
CA ALA A 478 -19.46 -20.98 10.86
C ALA A 478 -18.61 -20.16 11.83
N VAL A 479 -17.94 -19.08 11.35
CA VAL A 479 -17.12 -18.19 12.19
C VAL A 479 -17.99 -17.30 13.07
N LEU A 480 -19.17 -16.94 12.56
CA LEU A 480 -20.10 -16.02 13.21
C LEU A 480 -20.94 -16.70 14.32
N ARG A 481 -20.69 -17.99 14.58
CA ARG A 481 -21.39 -18.72 15.64
C ARG A 481 -20.84 -18.35 17.01
N LYS A 482 -21.73 -18.42 18.03
CA LYS A 482 -21.35 -18.25 19.44
C LYS A 482 -20.22 -19.20 19.83
N GLY A 483 -19.29 -18.69 20.61
CA GLY A 483 -18.06 -19.40 20.99
C GLY A 483 -16.88 -19.17 20.05
N ARG A 484 -17.02 -18.29 19.05
CA ARG A 484 -15.98 -17.87 18.09
C ARG A 484 -15.89 -16.35 18.04
N LEU A 485 -16.38 -15.70 16.97
CA LEU A 485 -16.56 -14.26 16.99
C LEU A 485 -17.96 -13.94 17.54
N ASP A 486 -18.02 -13.76 18.86
CA ASP A 486 -19.28 -13.65 19.58
C ASP A 486 -20.01 -12.33 19.36
N LEU A 487 -19.23 -11.30 19.00
CA LEU A 487 -19.71 -9.93 18.84
C LEU A 487 -19.59 -9.51 17.38
N HIS A 488 -20.68 -8.97 16.83
CA HIS A 488 -20.70 -8.38 15.50
C HIS A 488 -20.99 -6.91 15.66
N VAL A 489 -20.02 -6.07 15.27
CA VAL A 489 -20.04 -4.64 15.49
C VAL A 489 -19.97 -3.92 14.16
N GLU A 490 -20.99 -3.16 13.84
CA GLU A 490 -21.00 -2.30 12.66
C GLU A 490 -20.23 -1.01 12.95
N ILE A 491 -19.30 -0.67 12.06
CA ILE A 491 -18.63 0.63 12.02
C ILE A 491 -19.22 1.40 10.85
N PRO A 492 -20.23 2.25 11.10
CA PRO A 492 -20.92 2.96 10.03
C PRO A 492 -20.07 4.11 9.47
N ALA A 493 -20.52 4.68 8.35
CA ALA A 493 -19.99 5.96 7.90
C ALA A 493 -20.23 7.04 8.99
N PRO A 494 -19.26 7.96 9.20
CA PRO A 494 -19.33 8.94 10.27
C PRO A 494 -20.52 9.88 10.07
N ASP A 495 -21.29 10.14 11.13
CA ASP A 495 -22.32 11.17 11.16
C ASP A 495 -21.72 12.58 11.28
N ALA A 496 -22.54 13.63 11.22
CA ALA A 496 -22.07 15.00 11.21
C ALA A 496 -21.24 15.37 12.45
N GLU A 497 -21.64 14.91 13.64
CA GLU A 497 -20.89 15.18 14.87
C GLU A 497 -19.56 14.43 14.89
N THR A 498 -19.54 13.21 14.42
CA THR A 498 -18.31 12.43 14.28
C THR A 498 -17.37 13.07 13.26
N ARG A 499 -17.87 13.54 12.09
CA ARG A 499 -17.06 14.24 11.09
C ARG A 499 -16.47 15.53 11.64
N LYS A 500 -17.27 16.31 12.38
CA LYS A 500 -16.80 17.51 13.08
C LYS A 500 -15.67 17.21 14.05
N ALA A 501 -15.81 16.15 14.86
CA ALA A 501 -14.77 15.72 15.79
C ALA A 501 -13.52 15.20 15.06
N MET A 502 -13.67 14.53 13.90
CA MET A 502 -12.57 14.10 13.04
C MET A 502 -11.79 15.27 12.45
N PHE A 503 -12.46 16.29 11.92
CA PHE A 503 -11.79 17.51 11.48
C PHE A 503 -11.01 18.17 12.63
N ALA A 504 -11.64 18.32 13.81
CA ALA A 504 -10.93 18.85 14.98
C ALA A 504 -9.68 18.02 15.35
N HIS A 505 -9.78 16.69 15.26
CA HIS A 505 -8.65 15.78 15.54
C HIS A 505 -7.52 15.95 14.52
N HIS A 506 -7.83 15.91 13.23
CA HIS A 506 -6.82 15.97 12.16
C HIS A 506 -6.20 17.35 11.97
N LEU A 507 -6.89 18.41 12.38
CA LEU A 507 -6.38 19.79 12.35
C LEU A 507 -5.57 20.17 13.61
N LYS A 508 -5.66 19.38 14.66
CA LYS A 508 -4.97 19.65 15.94
C LYS A 508 -3.46 19.73 15.75
N GLY A 509 -2.88 20.84 16.24
CA GLY A 509 -1.42 21.07 16.19
C GLY A 509 -0.90 21.60 14.85
N ARG A 510 -1.78 21.87 13.88
CA ARG A 510 -1.45 22.55 12.62
C ARG A 510 -1.64 24.06 12.75
N PRO A 511 -0.96 24.90 11.94
CA PRO A 511 -1.22 26.33 11.91
C PRO A 511 -2.60 26.57 11.28
N LEU A 512 -3.52 27.13 12.08
CA LEU A 512 -4.91 27.36 11.66
C LEU A 512 -5.21 28.86 11.67
N ALA A 513 -6.00 29.31 10.71
CA ALA A 513 -6.62 30.64 10.72
C ALA A 513 -7.83 30.65 11.67
N ASP A 514 -8.25 31.84 12.09
CA ASP A 514 -9.36 32.02 13.04
C ASP A 514 -10.75 31.81 12.41
N ASP A 515 -10.84 31.60 11.09
CA ASP A 515 -12.08 31.52 10.31
C ASP A 515 -12.66 30.11 10.19
N ILE A 516 -12.06 29.08 10.80
CA ILE A 516 -12.46 27.68 10.62
C ILE A 516 -13.78 27.38 11.33
N ASP A 517 -14.81 27.04 10.56
CA ASP A 517 -16.09 26.51 11.04
C ASP A 517 -16.20 25.00 10.81
N LEU A 518 -15.95 24.23 11.88
CA LEU A 518 -16.03 22.77 11.85
C LEU A 518 -17.45 22.24 11.58
N ALA A 519 -18.49 23.01 11.89
CA ALA A 519 -19.87 22.58 11.66
C ALA A 519 -20.22 22.69 10.16
N GLU A 520 -19.77 23.77 9.52
CA GLU A 520 -19.89 23.93 8.07
C GLU A 520 -19.12 22.83 7.32
N LEU A 521 -17.87 22.54 7.72
CA LEU A 521 -17.08 21.47 7.12
C LEU A 521 -17.75 20.09 7.26
N ALA A 522 -18.33 19.81 8.42
CA ALA A 522 -19.09 18.58 8.63
C ALA A 522 -20.35 18.50 7.75
N ALA A 523 -20.99 19.63 7.48
CA ALA A 523 -22.13 19.69 6.56
C ALA A 523 -21.70 19.49 5.09
N LEU A 524 -20.63 20.15 4.66
CA LEU A 524 -20.08 20.04 3.30
C LEU A 524 -19.58 18.62 2.98
N SER A 525 -19.07 17.89 3.99
CA SER A 525 -18.54 16.53 3.86
C SER A 525 -19.58 15.44 4.13
N ASP A 526 -20.89 15.69 3.85
CA ASP A 526 -21.91 14.66 4.07
C ASP A 526 -21.67 13.41 3.21
N GLY A 527 -21.69 12.25 3.87
CA GLY A 527 -21.43 10.96 3.23
C GLY A 527 -19.95 10.59 3.08
N TYR A 528 -19.01 11.37 3.59
CA TYR A 528 -17.58 11.07 3.55
C TYR A 528 -17.18 9.99 4.56
N ALA A 529 -16.21 9.16 4.17
CA ALA A 529 -15.57 8.20 5.07
C ALA A 529 -14.53 8.89 5.98
N SER A 530 -14.07 8.19 6.99
CA SER A 530 -13.02 8.70 7.89
C SER A 530 -11.70 8.96 7.15
N SER A 531 -11.37 8.12 6.18
CA SER A 531 -10.20 8.29 5.29
C SER A 531 -10.29 9.54 4.44
N ASP A 532 -11.49 9.88 3.95
CA ASP A 532 -11.69 11.08 3.13
C ASP A 532 -11.44 12.34 3.95
N ILE A 533 -11.93 12.39 5.21
CA ILE A 533 -11.72 13.54 6.10
C ILE A 533 -10.25 13.72 6.45
N ALA A 534 -9.52 12.63 6.72
CA ALA A 534 -8.09 12.68 6.97
C ALA A 534 -7.33 13.20 5.73
N PHE A 535 -7.73 12.77 4.55
CA PHE A 535 -7.19 13.24 3.28
C PHE A 535 -7.42 14.74 3.09
N ILE A 536 -8.67 15.22 3.24
CA ILE A 536 -9.04 16.63 3.09
C ILE A 536 -8.24 17.52 4.05
N ALA A 537 -8.10 17.12 5.30
CA ALA A 537 -7.31 17.88 6.27
C ALA A 537 -5.83 17.97 5.88
N ASN A 538 -5.30 16.95 5.22
CA ASN A 538 -3.92 16.94 4.76
C ASN A 538 -3.74 17.74 3.46
N ASP A 539 -4.67 17.64 2.53
CA ASP A 539 -4.69 18.36 1.27
C ASP A 539 -4.81 19.88 1.50
N ALA A 540 -5.74 20.29 2.37
CA ALA A 540 -5.87 21.68 2.77
C ALA A 540 -4.60 22.24 3.45
N ALA A 541 -3.92 21.41 4.25
CA ALA A 541 -2.63 21.79 4.85
C ALA A 541 -1.53 21.97 3.80
N LEU A 542 -1.54 21.15 2.76
CA LEU A 542 -0.61 21.30 1.64
C LEU A 542 -0.88 22.58 0.84
N MET A 543 -2.16 22.88 0.54
CA MET A 543 -2.53 24.13 -0.14
C MET A 543 -2.05 25.36 0.64
N ALA A 544 -2.31 25.39 1.95
CA ALA A 544 -1.92 26.47 2.83
C ALA A 544 -0.39 26.62 2.92
N ALA A 545 0.33 25.49 3.03
CA ALA A 545 1.78 25.49 3.05
C ALA A 545 2.42 25.99 1.74
N LEU A 546 1.82 25.68 0.58
CA LEU A 546 2.28 26.20 -0.70
C LEU A 546 2.03 27.71 -0.88
N ALA A 547 1.02 28.24 -0.20
CA ALA A 547 0.71 29.68 -0.16
C ALA A 547 1.47 30.43 0.95
N ASP A 548 2.23 29.72 1.80
CA ASP A 548 2.92 30.25 3.00
C ASP A 548 1.98 30.94 3.97
N GLU A 549 0.77 30.34 4.18
CA GLU A 549 -0.27 30.87 5.07
C GLU A 549 -0.88 29.81 5.98
N PRO A 550 -1.58 30.18 7.07
CA PRO A 550 -2.30 29.21 7.92
C PRO A 550 -3.44 28.54 7.16
N ILE A 551 -3.81 27.34 7.57
CA ILE A 551 -4.97 26.63 7.02
C ILE A 551 -6.23 27.42 7.34
N ALA A 552 -6.92 27.91 6.33
CA ALA A 552 -8.15 28.68 6.41
C ALA A 552 -9.35 27.85 5.93
N GLN A 553 -10.57 28.32 6.22
CA GLN A 553 -11.82 27.64 5.84
C GLN A 553 -11.90 27.34 4.34
N HIS A 554 -11.43 28.27 3.48
CA HIS A 554 -11.48 28.08 2.03
C HIS A 554 -10.61 26.93 1.55
N HIS A 555 -9.42 26.68 2.12
CA HIS A 555 -8.58 25.55 1.76
C HIS A 555 -9.30 24.22 1.98
N LEU A 556 -9.98 24.08 3.13
CA LEU A 556 -10.73 22.87 3.47
C LEU A 556 -11.98 22.71 2.58
N ALA A 557 -12.70 23.81 2.33
CA ALA A 557 -13.87 23.80 1.47
C ALA A 557 -13.53 23.50 0.00
N ASP A 558 -12.41 24.03 -0.50
CA ASP A 558 -11.93 23.76 -1.85
C ASP A 558 -11.45 22.31 -1.99
N SER A 559 -10.73 21.78 -1.00
CA SER A 559 -10.36 20.37 -0.96
C SER A 559 -11.59 19.46 -0.97
N ILE A 560 -12.65 19.76 -0.20
CA ILE A 560 -13.91 19.01 -0.22
C ILE A 560 -14.58 19.05 -1.60
N ARG A 561 -14.58 20.20 -2.27
CA ARG A 561 -15.18 20.34 -3.62
C ARG A 561 -14.40 19.55 -4.69
N CYS A 562 -13.09 19.53 -4.57
CA CYS A 562 -12.23 18.83 -5.53
C CYS A 562 -12.20 17.32 -5.33
N ASN A 563 -12.50 16.82 -4.13
CA ASN A 563 -12.38 15.42 -3.76
C ASN A 563 -13.74 14.84 -3.33
N PRO A 564 -14.50 14.21 -4.23
CA PRO A 564 -15.78 13.59 -3.89
C PRO A 564 -15.61 12.42 -2.92
N SER A 565 -16.69 12.12 -2.16
CA SER A 565 -16.70 10.99 -1.22
C SER A 565 -16.34 9.65 -1.87
N SER A 566 -15.48 8.89 -1.22
CA SER A 566 -15.14 7.51 -1.64
C SER A 566 -16.31 6.51 -1.50
N LEU A 567 -17.34 6.84 -0.74
CA LEU A 567 -18.51 5.97 -0.51
C LEU A 567 -19.60 6.12 -1.59
N GLY A 568 -19.45 7.04 -2.56
CA GLY A 568 -20.44 7.30 -3.60
C GLY A 568 -21.72 7.99 -3.10
N PRO A 569 -22.70 8.29 -3.98
CA PRO A 569 -23.92 8.98 -3.58
C PRO A 569 -24.76 8.10 -2.65
N LYS A 570 -24.95 8.56 -1.41
CA LYS A 570 -25.79 8.07 -0.30
C LYS A 570 -26.16 6.58 -0.32
N ALA A 571 -25.33 5.74 0.30
CA ALA A 571 -25.82 4.47 0.84
C ALA A 571 -26.90 4.81 1.90
N GLN A 572 -28.14 4.39 1.67
CA GLN A 572 -29.27 4.64 2.57
C GLN A 572 -28.94 4.11 3.97
N ARG A 573 -29.05 4.98 4.97
CA ARG A 573 -28.91 4.65 6.39
C ARG A 573 -29.95 3.61 6.79
N THR A 574 -29.53 2.42 7.17
CA THR A 574 -30.36 1.50 7.92
C THR A 574 -30.29 1.92 9.40
N PRO A 575 -31.43 2.06 10.12
CA PRO A 575 -31.39 2.39 11.54
C PRO A 575 -30.70 1.28 12.32
N ILE A 576 -29.89 1.67 13.29
CA ILE A 576 -29.15 0.78 14.19
C ILE A 576 -30.17 -0.07 14.95
N GLY A 577 -30.28 -1.33 14.57
CA GLY A 577 -31.06 -2.33 15.27
C GLY A 577 -30.15 -3.46 15.73
N TYR A 578 -29.92 -3.55 17.04
CA TYR A 578 -29.25 -4.70 17.63
C TYR A 578 -30.13 -5.96 17.46
N LYS A 579 -29.61 -6.97 16.81
CA LYS A 579 -30.16 -8.32 16.82
C LYS A 579 -29.27 -9.28 17.59
#